data_5c256bf53a90b6a2ccb3025791e54ae4
#
_entry.id   5c256bf53a90b6a2ccb3025791e54ae4
#
_cell.length_a   1.000
_cell.length_b   1.000
_cell.length_c   1.000
_cell.angle_alpha   90.00
_cell.angle_beta   90.00
_cell.angle_gamma   90.00
#
_symmetry.space_group_name_H-M   'P 1'
#
loop_
_entity.id
_entity.type
_entity.pdbx_description
1 polymer ?
#
loop_
_entity_poly.entity_id
_entity_poly.type
_entity_poly.pdbx_seq_one_letter_code
_entity_poly.pdbx_strand_id
1 'polypeptide(L)'
;MATFSGCYTALITPMDRNRQVDYEGLQQLVDFQIKNGVNGLLAVGTTGESPTLDWNEHTKVIEKVHEYSSNRCLTIAGTGSNSTQEAIDGTQHAHDFGVNCVLLVDPYYNGPSSLEIRKEYVEPIALQFPEVQIIPYIIPGRTGTQLYPQDLAVLHKQYPNVRCVKEATGDLKNMELTRQVCGEDFDILSGDDDKTYTMIISPDIAASGVISVVSNVAPRAVVDMVHYCLDGNEEAASVISQALQPLFNIVTVKTQEQTPYGPVACKARNPLAFKTLMNVLGMPSGPCRQPLGKMTRSGLDVVLINTRKIYESNPQILKPVSDYFGVDLKDRL
;
A
#
# COMPACT_ATOMS: atom_id res chain seq x y z
N MET A 1 13.27 -1.19 -20.00
CA MET A 1 12.52 -2.12 -19.11
C MET A 1 12.16 -1.36 -17.85
N ALA A 2 10.96 -1.54 -17.33
CA ALA A 2 10.52 -0.94 -16.09
C ALA A 2 11.46 -1.35 -14.94
N THR A 3 11.83 -0.40 -14.07
CA THR A 3 12.64 -0.67 -12.88
C THR A 3 11.77 -1.27 -11.78
N PHE A 4 10.52 -0.77 -11.68
CA PHE A 4 9.50 -1.23 -10.74
C PHE A 4 8.32 -1.81 -11.52
N SER A 5 8.18 -3.13 -11.51
CA SER A 5 7.09 -3.83 -12.20
C SER A 5 6.50 -4.91 -11.31
N GLY A 6 5.18 -5.11 -11.41
CA GLY A 6 4.49 -6.18 -10.71
C GLY A 6 3.71 -5.74 -9.46
N CYS A 7 3.58 -6.66 -8.49
CA CYS A 7 2.79 -6.46 -7.29
C CYS A 7 3.67 -6.30 -6.04
N TYR A 8 3.49 -5.21 -5.35
CA TYR A 8 4.11 -4.92 -4.05
C TYR A 8 3.01 -4.85 -2.99
N THR A 9 3.23 -5.47 -1.83
CA THR A 9 2.24 -5.41 -0.75
C THR A 9 2.51 -4.23 0.17
N ALA A 10 1.54 -3.35 0.33
CA ALA A 10 1.52 -2.39 1.44
C ALA A 10 1.24 -3.18 2.73
N LEU A 11 2.30 -3.68 3.37
CA LEU A 11 2.20 -4.65 4.45
C LEU A 11 1.57 -4.01 5.70
N ILE A 12 0.66 -4.71 6.36
CA ILE A 12 0.18 -4.31 7.66
C ILE A 12 1.27 -4.56 8.72
N THR A 13 1.28 -3.76 9.77
CA THR A 13 2.05 -4.04 10.99
C THR A 13 1.13 -4.77 11.97
N PRO A 14 1.33 -6.08 12.22
CA PRO A 14 0.50 -6.81 13.17
C PRO A 14 0.82 -6.39 14.58
N MET A 15 -0.20 -6.36 15.43
CA MET A 15 -0.10 -5.97 16.82
C MET A 15 -0.61 -7.09 17.74
N ASP A 16 -0.03 -7.21 18.91
CA ASP A 16 -0.56 -8.07 19.97
C ASP A 16 -1.81 -7.45 20.63
N ARG A 17 -2.37 -8.13 21.63
CA ARG A 17 -3.55 -7.65 22.39
C ARG A 17 -3.29 -6.35 23.16
N ASN A 18 -2.03 -6.05 23.47
CA ASN A 18 -1.58 -4.83 24.14
C ASN A 18 -1.20 -3.72 23.17
N ARG A 19 -1.42 -3.94 21.86
CA ARG A 19 -1.04 -3.03 20.76
C ARG A 19 0.48 -2.83 20.65
N GLN A 20 1.28 -3.81 21.08
CA GLN A 20 2.69 -3.86 20.77
C GLN A 20 2.89 -4.56 19.43
N VAL A 21 3.96 -4.23 18.72
CA VAL A 21 4.26 -4.87 17.43
C VAL A 21 4.51 -6.37 17.64
N ASP A 22 3.74 -7.19 16.92
CA ASP A 22 3.90 -8.64 16.87
C ASP A 22 4.91 -9.03 15.79
N TYR A 23 6.19 -9.14 16.16
CA TYR A 23 7.26 -9.46 15.23
C TYR A 23 7.21 -10.90 14.72
N GLU A 24 6.65 -11.85 15.49
CA GLU A 24 6.45 -13.21 15.02
C GLU A 24 5.35 -13.27 13.96
N GLY A 25 4.23 -12.61 14.21
CA GLY A 25 3.18 -12.44 13.22
C GLY A 25 3.66 -11.68 11.97
N LEU A 26 4.54 -10.68 12.13
CA LEU A 26 5.13 -9.95 11.01
C LEU A 26 5.97 -10.87 10.12
N GLN A 27 6.78 -11.76 10.70
CA GLN A 27 7.56 -12.73 9.96
C GLN A 27 6.65 -13.68 9.17
N GLN A 28 5.59 -14.20 9.79
CA GLN A 28 4.62 -15.05 9.10
C GLN A 28 3.96 -14.34 7.92
N LEU A 29 3.61 -13.06 8.06
CA LEU A 29 3.05 -12.28 6.97
C LEU A 29 4.05 -12.05 5.84
N VAL A 30 5.31 -11.73 6.15
CA VAL A 30 6.37 -11.60 5.13
C VAL A 30 6.53 -12.89 4.33
N ASP A 31 6.65 -14.02 5.01
CA ASP A 31 6.79 -15.34 4.36
C ASP A 31 5.55 -15.72 3.53
N PHE A 32 4.35 -15.41 4.04
CA PHE A 32 3.10 -15.61 3.30
C PHE A 32 3.07 -14.83 1.98
N GLN A 33 3.46 -13.57 2.00
CA GLN A 33 3.50 -12.72 0.82
C GLN A 33 4.50 -13.24 -0.22
N ILE A 34 5.72 -13.55 0.21
CA ILE A 34 6.78 -14.05 -0.65
C ILE A 34 6.39 -15.39 -1.29
N LYS A 35 5.80 -16.31 -0.51
CA LYS A 35 5.31 -17.60 -1.01
C LYS A 35 4.25 -17.45 -2.10
N ASN A 36 3.50 -16.35 -2.09
CA ASN A 36 2.47 -16.07 -3.08
C ASN A 36 2.96 -15.20 -4.25
N GLY A 37 4.26 -14.92 -4.34
CA GLY A 37 4.91 -14.36 -5.52
C GLY A 37 4.88 -12.85 -5.64
N VAL A 38 4.73 -12.10 -4.54
CA VAL A 38 4.83 -10.64 -4.59
C VAL A 38 6.25 -10.19 -4.95
N ASN A 39 6.37 -9.10 -5.70
CA ASN A 39 7.65 -8.52 -6.12
C ASN A 39 8.37 -7.78 -4.98
N GLY A 40 7.62 -7.33 -3.98
CA GLY A 40 8.20 -6.67 -2.82
C GLY A 40 7.18 -6.31 -1.74
N LEU A 41 7.71 -5.75 -0.66
CA LEU A 41 6.97 -5.41 0.54
C LEU A 41 7.25 -3.95 0.93
N LEU A 42 6.19 -3.16 1.08
CA LEU A 42 6.28 -1.83 1.69
C LEU A 42 6.08 -1.95 3.19
N ALA A 43 7.14 -1.75 3.95
CA ALA A 43 7.13 -1.65 5.40
C ALA A 43 6.69 -0.24 5.83
N VAL A 44 5.91 -0.15 6.89
CA VAL A 44 5.48 1.09 7.57
C VAL A 44 4.94 2.19 6.66
N GLY A 45 4.22 1.82 5.59
CA GLY A 45 3.36 2.77 4.88
C GLY A 45 2.10 3.08 5.69
N THR A 46 1.11 3.73 5.06
CA THR A 46 -0.22 4.00 5.67
C THR A 46 -0.88 2.73 6.20
N THR A 47 -0.79 1.64 5.43
CA THR A 47 -1.34 0.32 5.80
C THR A 47 -0.61 -0.27 7.00
N GLY A 48 0.68 0.00 7.15
CA GLY A 48 1.50 -0.40 8.29
C GLY A 48 1.38 0.51 9.50
N GLU A 49 0.42 1.44 9.53
CA GLU A 49 0.15 2.37 10.65
C GLU A 49 1.33 3.28 11.00
N SER A 50 2.14 3.68 10.00
CA SER A 50 3.32 4.55 10.20
C SER A 50 3.11 5.70 11.20
N PRO A 51 2.01 6.51 11.13
CA PRO A 51 1.84 7.65 12.05
C PRO A 51 1.61 7.28 13.52
N THR A 52 1.39 6.01 13.84
CA THR A 52 1.09 5.55 15.22
C THR A 52 2.22 4.71 15.84
N LEU A 53 3.29 4.51 15.09
CA LEU A 53 4.55 3.93 15.58
C LEU A 53 5.45 5.09 16.03
N ASP A 54 6.10 4.95 17.17
CA ASP A 54 7.22 5.84 17.48
C ASP A 54 8.42 5.53 16.56
N TRP A 55 9.39 6.45 16.47
CA TRP A 55 10.49 6.28 15.52
C TRP A 55 11.35 5.03 15.79
N ASN A 56 11.49 4.59 17.03
CA ASN A 56 12.25 3.38 17.35
C ASN A 56 11.51 2.12 16.86
N GLU A 57 10.21 2.06 17.05
CA GLU A 57 9.39 0.97 16.52
C GLU A 57 9.32 1.01 14.99
N HIS A 58 9.16 2.21 14.43
CA HIS A 58 9.07 2.43 13.00
C HIS A 58 10.32 1.90 12.27
N THR A 59 11.50 2.31 12.71
CA THR A 59 12.78 1.85 12.17
C THR A 59 12.96 0.35 12.37
N LYS A 60 12.62 -0.16 13.56
CA LYS A 60 12.73 -1.59 13.86
C LYS A 60 11.80 -2.46 13.01
N VAL A 61 10.60 -1.98 12.64
CA VAL A 61 9.72 -2.72 11.71
C VAL A 61 10.34 -2.78 10.31
N ILE A 62 10.95 -1.68 9.83
CA ILE A 62 11.68 -1.68 8.55
C ILE A 62 12.81 -2.71 8.57
N GLU A 63 13.66 -2.69 9.60
CA GLU A 63 14.75 -3.66 9.79
C GLU A 63 14.23 -5.10 9.72
N LYS A 64 13.16 -5.40 10.50
CA LYS A 64 12.61 -6.75 10.57
C LYS A 64 11.98 -7.21 9.26
N VAL A 65 11.26 -6.35 8.54
CA VAL A 65 10.74 -6.70 7.21
C VAL A 65 11.89 -7.00 6.24
N HIS A 66 12.95 -6.19 6.23
CA HIS A 66 14.13 -6.43 5.40
C HIS A 66 14.84 -7.73 5.77
N GLU A 67 15.10 -7.94 7.06
CA GLU A 67 15.71 -9.15 7.59
C GLU A 67 14.90 -10.42 7.24
N TYR A 68 13.59 -10.40 7.45
CA TYR A 68 12.69 -11.53 7.15
C TYR A 68 12.55 -11.75 5.64
N SER A 69 12.59 -10.70 4.83
CA SER A 69 12.56 -10.87 3.37
C SER A 69 13.82 -11.54 2.83
N SER A 70 14.96 -11.38 3.49
CA SER A 70 16.22 -12.06 3.17
C SER A 70 16.58 -11.97 1.68
N ASN A 71 16.40 -10.82 1.06
CA ASN A 71 16.59 -10.57 -0.39
C ASN A 71 15.74 -11.45 -1.33
N ARG A 72 14.71 -12.13 -0.82
CA ARG A 72 13.77 -12.93 -1.65
C ARG A 72 12.79 -12.05 -2.42
N CYS A 73 12.58 -10.82 -1.99
CA CYS A 73 11.82 -9.78 -2.68
C CYS A 73 12.33 -8.39 -2.28
N LEU A 74 11.91 -7.36 -3.00
CA LEU A 74 12.29 -5.98 -2.69
C LEU A 74 11.65 -5.52 -1.37
N THR A 75 12.45 -4.89 -0.49
CA THR A 75 11.94 -4.13 0.65
C THR A 75 11.87 -2.65 0.28
N ILE A 76 10.70 -2.05 0.46
CA ILE A 76 10.47 -0.60 0.33
C ILE A 76 10.21 -0.07 1.74
N ALA A 77 10.98 0.91 2.21
CA ALA A 77 10.76 1.53 3.50
C ALA A 77 9.89 2.79 3.35
N GLY A 78 8.81 2.88 4.11
CA GLY A 78 8.03 4.11 4.22
C GLY A 78 8.73 5.10 5.14
N THR A 79 9.48 6.05 4.61
CA THR A 79 10.26 7.02 5.40
C THR A 79 9.69 8.44 5.34
N GLY A 80 8.58 8.63 4.61
CA GLY A 80 7.93 9.93 4.51
C GLY A 80 7.36 10.44 5.84
N SER A 81 7.53 11.75 6.09
CA SER A 81 7.03 12.46 7.27
C SER A 81 6.55 13.87 6.92
N ASN A 82 5.95 14.57 7.88
CA ASN A 82 5.64 16.00 7.79
C ASN A 82 6.86 16.91 7.92
N SER A 83 7.96 16.37 8.41
CA SER A 83 9.25 17.05 8.57
C SER A 83 10.24 16.46 7.58
N THR A 84 10.86 17.32 6.77
CA THR A 84 11.92 16.91 5.85
C THR A 84 13.09 16.27 6.61
N GLN A 85 13.45 16.81 7.78
CA GLN A 85 14.52 16.24 8.60
C GLN A 85 14.20 14.83 9.08
N GLU A 86 12.97 14.58 9.55
CA GLU A 86 12.55 13.23 9.94
C GLU A 86 12.56 12.25 8.77
N ALA A 87 12.17 12.70 7.57
CA ALA A 87 12.23 11.86 6.38
C ALA A 87 13.68 11.57 5.94
N ILE A 88 14.60 12.53 6.12
CA ILE A 88 16.05 12.33 5.93
C ILE A 88 16.57 11.31 6.94
N ASP A 89 16.29 11.48 8.22
CA ASP A 89 16.76 10.60 9.30
C ASP A 89 16.23 9.15 9.09
N GLY A 90 14.96 9.01 8.74
CA GLY A 90 14.35 7.72 8.43
C GLY A 90 14.95 7.06 7.17
N THR A 91 15.27 7.86 6.14
CA THR A 91 15.91 7.38 4.92
C THR A 91 17.37 6.97 5.20
N GLN A 92 18.10 7.74 6.00
CA GLN A 92 19.45 7.39 6.44
C GLN A 92 19.45 6.05 7.18
N HIS A 93 18.54 5.89 8.15
CA HIS A 93 18.44 4.64 8.89
C HIS A 93 18.14 3.43 7.98
N ALA A 94 17.19 3.57 7.05
CA ALA A 94 16.86 2.51 6.10
C ALA A 94 18.07 2.15 5.23
N HIS A 95 18.78 3.16 4.72
CA HIS A 95 19.98 2.98 3.90
C HIS A 95 21.11 2.29 4.67
N ASP A 96 21.40 2.73 5.91
CA ASP A 96 22.44 2.13 6.77
C ASP A 96 22.18 0.66 7.07
N PHE A 97 20.89 0.27 7.08
CA PHE A 97 20.46 -1.12 7.25
C PHE A 97 20.43 -1.93 5.94
N GLY A 98 20.73 -1.31 4.81
CA GLY A 98 20.78 -1.96 3.48
C GLY A 98 19.50 -1.88 2.67
N VAL A 99 18.49 -1.10 3.09
CA VAL A 99 17.28 -0.84 2.31
C VAL A 99 17.51 0.33 1.37
N ASN A 100 17.61 0.05 0.08
CA ASN A 100 17.93 1.04 -0.95
C ASN A 100 16.70 1.47 -1.77
N CYS A 101 15.50 1.38 -1.20
CA CYS A 101 14.27 1.86 -1.81
C CYS A 101 13.33 2.43 -0.73
N VAL A 102 12.90 3.69 -0.90
CA VAL A 102 12.04 4.37 0.07
C VAL A 102 10.79 4.95 -0.58
N LEU A 103 9.69 4.97 0.17
CA LEU A 103 8.45 5.62 -0.19
C LEU A 103 8.27 6.89 0.63
N LEU A 104 8.13 8.03 -0.04
CA LEU A 104 7.90 9.34 0.58
C LEU A 104 6.46 9.79 0.34
N VAL A 105 5.59 9.66 1.34
CA VAL A 105 4.27 10.29 1.28
C VAL A 105 4.41 11.80 1.27
N ASP A 106 3.60 12.51 0.46
CA ASP A 106 3.58 13.97 0.48
C ASP A 106 3.35 14.49 1.91
N PRO A 107 4.09 15.53 2.36
CA PRO A 107 3.95 16.09 3.70
C PRO A 107 2.51 16.55 3.95
N TYR A 108 1.84 15.96 4.91
CA TYR A 108 0.44 16.21 5.22
C TYR A 108 0.30 17.28 6.32
N TYR A 109 -0.93 17.81 6.53
CA TYR A 109 -1.32 18.79 7.55
C TYR A 109 -1.01 20.26 7.21
N ASN A 110 0.24 20.67 7.01
CA ASN A 110 0.57 22.07 6.71
C ASN A 110 0.24 22.48 5.27
N GLY A 111 -0.04 21.52 4.38
CA GLY A 111 -0.48 21.76 3.02
C GLY A 111 0.54 22.49 2.14
N PRO A 112 1.80 22.02 2.07
CA PRO A 112 2.78 22.63 1.17
C PRO A 112 2.31 22.50 -0.29
N SER A 113 2.65 23.52 -1.09
CA SER A 113 2.40 23.47 -2.53
C SER A 113 3.27 22.42 -3.24
N SER A 114 2.88 22.03 -4.45
CA SER A 114 3.67 21.10 -5.28
C SER A 114 5.14 21.55 -5.42
N LEU A 115 5.35 22.85 -5.63
CA LEU A 115 6.70 23.44 -5.72
C LEU A 115 7.50 23.27 -4.42
N GLU A 116 6.86 23.47 -3.25
CA GLU A 116 7.51 23.27 -1.95
C GLU A 116 7.79 21.80 -1.68
N ILE A 117 6.84 20.89 -2.01
CA ILE A 117 7.07 19.44 -1.92
C ILE A 117 8.29 19.06 -2.77
N ARG A 118 8.39 19.55 -3.99
CA ARG A 118 9.54 19.31 -4.84
C ARG A 118 10.84 19.81 -4.21
N LYS A 119 10.91 21.13 -3.91
CA LYS A 119 12.17 21.81 -3.53
C LYS A 119 12.61 21.58 -2.09
N GLU A 120 11.64 21.53 -1.16
CA GLU A 120 11.96 21.55 0.27
C GLU A 120 11.81 20.14 0.90
N TYR A 121 11.30 19.16 0.14
CA TYR A 121 11.10 17.82 0.66
C TYR A 121 11.77 16.74 -0.18
N VAL A 122 11.38 16.56 -1.46
CA VAL A 122 11.91 15.45 -2.27
C VAL A 122 13.34 15.72 -2.75
N GLU A 123 13.64 16.93 -3.27
CA GLU A 123 14.98 17.30 -3.76
C GLU A 123 16.09 17.12 -2.72
N PRO A 124 15.97 17.62 -1.46
CA PRO A 124 17.00 17.44 -0.45
C PRO A 124 17.30 15.96 -0.16
N ILE A 125 16.27 15.12 -0.12
CA ILE A 125 16.42 13.67 0.11
C ILE A 125 17.08 13.00 -1.09
N ALA A 126 16.65 13.34 -2.31
CA ALA A 126 17.21 12.78 -3.54
C ALA A 126 18.70 13.12 -3.71
N LEU A 127 19.09 14.34 -3.35
CA LEU A 127 20.49 14.78 -3.38
C LEU A 127 21.36 14.09 -2.34
N GLN A 128 20.84 13.92 -1.13
CA GLN A 128 21.60 13.32 -0.02
C GLN A 128 21.79 11.81 -0.19
N PHE A 129 20.85 11.13 -0.84
CA PHE A 129 20.87 9.67 -1.01
C PHE A 129 20.82 9.24 -2.48
N PRO A 130 21.86 9.52 -3.27
CA PRO A 130 21.83 9.26 -4.73
C PRO A 130 21.73 7.77 -5.09
N GLU A 131 22.10 6.87 -4.17
CA GLU A 131 22.02 5.42 -4.36
C GLU A 131 20.70 4.81 -3.91
N VAL A 132 19.85 5.57 -3.20
CA VAL A 132 18.54 5.13 -2.73
C VAL A 132 17.48 5.49 -3.77
N GLN A 133 16.69 4.51 -4.20
CA GLN A 133 15.53 4.76 -5.06
C GLN A 133 14.41 5.42 -4.25
N ILE A 134 13.95 6.57 -4.71
CA ILE A 134 12.92 7.36 -4.06
C ILE A 134 11.63 7.26 -4.84
N ILE A 135 10.57 6.83 -4.18
CA ILE A 135 9.22 6.74 -4.73
C ILE A 135 8.34 7.79 -4.04
N PRO A 136 8.08 8.95 -4.65
CA PRO A 136 7.06 9.87 -4.18
C PRO A 136 5.69 9.16 -4.11
N TYR A 137 4.94 9.41 -3.04
CA TYR A 137 3.61 8.85 -2.85
C TYR A 137 2.56 9.95 -2.77
N ILE A 138 1.75 10.02 -3.81
CA ILE A 138 0.76 11.08 -4.03
C ILE A 138 -0.62 10.56 -3.66
N ILE A 139 -1.19 11.08 -2.55
CA ILE A 139 -2.51 10.69 -2.04
C ILE A 139 -3.26 11.88 -1.43
N PRO A 140 -3.69 12.86 -2.25
CA PRO A 140 -4.29 14.10 -1.77
C PRO A 140 -5.54 13.91 -0.91
N GLY A 141 -6.27 12.81 -1.09
CA GLY A 141 -7.40 12.43 -0.26
C GLY A 141 -7.05 12.14 1.22
N ARG A 142 -5.76 12.02 1.55
CA ARG A 142 -5.23 11.87 2.92
C ARG A 142 -4.35 13.03 3.34
N THR A 143 -3.47 13.47 2.45
CA THR A 143 -2.46 14.50 2.75
C THR A 143 -3.02 15.92 2.72
N GLY A 144 -4.06 16.16 1.94
CA GLY A 144 -4.60 17.51 1.71
C GLY A 144 -3.71 18.37 0.79
N THR A 145 -2.65 17.78 0.23
CA THR A 145 -1.71 18.41 -0.71
C THR A 145 -1.34 17.42 -1.80
N GLN A 146 -0.65 17.89 -2.84
CA GLN A 146 -0.29 17.05 -3.98
C GLN A 146 0.97 17.53 -4.69
N LEU A 147 1.92 16.63 -4.92
CA LEU A 147 2.99 16.80 -5.90
C LEU A 147 2.38 16.62 -7.30
N TYR A 148 2.37 17.69 -8.11
CA TYR A 148 1.80 17.65 -9.44
C TYR A 148 2.74 17.00 -10.48
N PRO A 149 2.17 16.45 -11.58
CA PRO A 149 2.96 15.77 -12.62
C PRO A 149 4.13 16.59 -13.19
N GLN A 150 3.95 17.91 -13.32
CA GLN A 150 5.01 18.78 -13.84
C GLN A 150 6.22 18.88 -12.91
N ASP A 151 5.99 19.00 -11.60
CA ASP A 151 7.07 19.01 -10.60
C ASP A 151 7.71 17.63 -10.46
N LEU A 152 6.91 16.56 -10.56
CA LEU A 152 7.39 15.18 -10.59
C LEU A 152 8.31 14.92 -11.80
N ALA A 153 7.95 15.44 -12.98
CA ALA A 153 8.78 15.35 -14.18
C ALA A 153 10.12 16.09 -14.03
N VAL A 154 10.14 17.24 -13.34
CA VAL A 154 11.38 17.96 -13.01
C VAL A 154 12.27 17.09 -12.12
N LEU A 155 11.70 16.47 -11.06
CA LEU A 155 12.42 15.55 -10.18
C LEU A 155 13.02 14.37 -10.96
N HIS A 156 12.21 13.69 -11.76
CA HIS A 156 12.66 12.55 -12.57
C HIS A 156 13.81 12.92 -13.51
N LYS A 157 13.73 14.10 -14.16
CA LYS A 157 14.75 14.56 -15.10
C LYS A 157 16.06 14.95 -14.41
N GLN A 158 15.99 15.49 -13.20
CA GLN A 158 17.17 15.99 -12.47
C GLN A 158 17.84 14.93 -11.59
N TYR A 159 17.06 13.98 -11.06
CA TYR A 159 17.51 13.00 -10.08
C TYR A 159 17.33 11.57 -10.60
N PRO A 160 18.42 10.88 -10.99
CA PRO A 160 18.35 9.52 -11.55
C PRO A 160 17.75 8.47 -10.59
N ASN A 161 17.68 8.78 -9.30
CA ASN A 161 17.08 7.94 -8.26
C ASN A 161 15.59 8.22 -8.01
N VAL A 162 14.95 9.11 -8.80
CA VAL A 162 13.50 9.33 -8.79
C VAL A 162 12.92 8.81 -10.10
N ARG A 163 12.64 7.51 -10.16
CA ARG A 163 12.19 6.82 -11.39
C ARG A 163 10.79 6.23 -11.31
N CYS A 164 10.16 6.38 -10.17
CA CYS A 164 8.87 5.77 -9.92
C CYS A 164 8.00 6.69 -9.06
N VAL A 165 6.70 6.58 -9.22
CA VAL A 165 5.70 7.18 -8.33
C VAL A 165 4.69 6.14 -7.87
N LYS A 166 4.24 6.23 -6.61
CA LYS A 166 3.01 5.58 -6.15
C LYS A 166 1.86 6.57 -6.32
N GLU A 167 0.99 6.32 -7.27
CA GLU A 167 -0.10 7.19 -7.68
C GLU A 167 -1.43 6.73 -7.04
N ALA A 168 -2.01 7.56 -6.20
CA ALA A 168 -3.28 7.32 -5.52
C ALA A 168 -4.16 8.58 -5.45
N THR A 169 -4.15 9.39 -6.52
CA THR A 169 -5.08 10.52 -6.65
C THR A 169 -6.50 10.06 -6.96
N GLY A 170 -6.66 8.88 -7.57
CA GLY A 170 -7.92 8.41 -8.12
C GLY A 170 -8.34 9.12 -9.40
N ASP A 171 -7.53 10.04 -9.92
CA ASP A 171 -7.78 10.86 -11.12
C ASP A 171 -6.98 10.33 -12.32
N LEU A 172 -7.65 9.63 -13.24
CA LEU A 172 -7.01 9.05 -14.43
C LEU A 172 -6.37 10.13 -15.31
N LYS A 173 -6.95 11.33 -15.40
CA LYS A 173 -6.35 12.43 -16.19
C LYS A 173 -5.03 12.92 -15.59
N ASN A 174 -4.92 12.94 -14.26
CA ASN A 174 -3.67 13.24 -13.59
C ASN A 174 -2.61 12.17 -13.89
N MET A 175 -3.03 10.91 -13.95
CA MET A 175 -2.15 9.78 -14.27
C MET A 175 -1.68 9.80 -15.75
N GLU A 176 -2.59 10.10 -16.68
CA GLU A 176 -2.28 10.31 -18.12
C GLU A 176 -1.28 11.45 -18.28
N LEU A 177 -1.51 12.58 -17.58
CA LEU A 177 -0.56 13.70 -17.59
C LEU A 177 0.80 13.30 -17.00
N THR A 178 0.83 12.50 -15.94
CA THR A 178 2.07 11.97 -15.37
C THR A 178 2.86 11.19 -16.41
N ARG A 179 2.22 10.27 -17.15
CA ARG A 179 2.86 9.53 -18.24
C ARG A 179 3.37 10.47 -19.35
N GLN A 180 2.53 11.42 -19.74
CA GLN A 180 2.87 12.37 -20.81
C GLN A 180 4.12 13.19 -20.49
N VAL A 181 4.25 13.70 -19.25
CA VAL A 181 5.35 14.63 -18.90
C VAL A 181 6.60 13.93 -18.36
N CYS A 182 6.45 12.76 -17.71
CA CYS A 182 7.58 11.98 -17.20
C CYS A 182 8.20 11.06 -18.27
N GLY A 183 7.41 10.63 -19.28
CA GLY A 183 7.90 9.75 -20.34
C GLY A 183 7.73 8.27 -20.03
N GLU A 184 8.14 7.41 -20.98
CA GLU A 184 7.95 5.95 -20.93
C GLU A 184 8.93 5.24 -19.98
N ASP A 185 10.05 5.87 -19.65
CA ASP A 185 11.08 5.35 -18.76
C ASP A 185 10.81 5.64 -17.27
N PHE A 186 9.65 6.24 -16.96
CA PHE A 186 9.17 6.51 -15.61
C PHE A 186 8.12 5.48 -15.19
N ASP A 187 8.31 4.82 -14.06
CA ASP A 187 7.38 3.81 -13.54
C ASP A 187 6.23 4.43 -12.76
N ILE A 188 5.00 4.02 -13.07
CA ILE A 188 3.79 4.41 -12.34
C ILE A 188 3.25 3.18 -11.64
N LEU A 189 3.28 3.15 -10.32
CA LEU A 189 2.64 2.11 -9.50
C LEU A 189 1.30 2.61 -8.97
N SER A 190 0.24 1.85 -9.22
CA SER A 190 -1.06 2.13 -8.64
C SER A 190 -0.99 2.09 -7.12
N GLY A 191 -1.56 3.09 -6.46
CA GLY A 191 -1.78 3.11 -5.01
C GLY A 191 -3.22 2.78 -4.61
N ASP A 192 -4.10 2.59 -5.61
CA ASP A 192 -5.52 2.28 -5.45
C ASP A 192 -5.84 0.93 -6.12
N ASP A 193 -6.12 -0.08 -5.31
CA ASP A 193 -6.37 -1.46 -5.79
C ASP A 193 -7.45 -1.54 -6.87
N ASP A 194 -8.55 -0.78 -6.73
CA ASP A 194 -9.68 -0.74 -7.67
C ASP A 194 -9.36 -0.03 -9.00
N LYS A 195 -8.29 0.71 -9.09
CA LYS A 195 -7.82 1.39 -10.31
C LYS A 195 -6.72 0.62 -11.04
N THR A 196 -6.07 -0.34 -10.37
CA THR A 196 -4.87 -1.02 -10.87
C THR A 196 -5.07 -1.61 -12.26
N TYR A 197 -6.16 -2.37 -12.47
CA TYR A 197 -6.46 -2.95 -13.78
C TYR A 197 -6.53 -1.87 -14.87
N THR A 198 -7.34 -0.83 -14.67
CA THR A 198 -7.50 0.27 -15.63
C THR A 198 -6.20 1.01 -15.90
N MET A 199 -5.40 1.26 -14.86
CA MET A 199 -4.12 1.99 -15.00
C MET A 199 -3.09 1.21 -15.83
N ILE A 200 -3.06 -0.13 -15.70
CA ILE A 200 -2.08 -0.94 -16.43
C ILE A 200 -2.50 -1.11 -17.89
N ILE A 201 -3.78 -1.40 -18.16
CA ILE A 201 -4.25 -1.63 -19.54
C ILE A 201 -4.42 -0.36 -20.37
N SER A 202 -4.52 0.82 -19.72
CA SER A 202 -4.61 2.09 -20.43
C SER A 202 -3.28 2.42 -21.10
N PRO A 203 -3.23 2.56 -22.45
CA PRO A 203 -2.01 2.93 -23.13
C PRO A 203 -1.52 4.34 -22.78
N ASP A 204 -2.44 5.22 -22.35
CA ASP A 204 -2.12 6.61 -21.99
C ASP A 204 -1.53 6.72 -20.57
N ILE A 205 -1.69 5.70 -19.73
CA ILE A 205 -1.11 5.62 -18.38
C ILE A 205 0.02 4.61 -18.35
N ALA A 206 -0.21 3.42 -18.87
CA ALA A 206 0.74 2.30 -18.93
C ALA A 206 1.44 2.05 -17.60
N ALA A 207 0.65 1.91 -16.50
CA ALA A 207 1.20 1.65 -15.19
C ALA A 207 1.97 0.33 -15.18
N SER A 208 3.08 0.28 -14.43
CA SER A 208 3.96 -0.90 -14.36
C SER A 208 3.58 -1.89 -13.26
N GLY A 209 2.61 -1.56 -12.39
CA GLY A 209 2.20 -2.43 -11.30
C GLY A 209 1.40 -1.73 -10.21
N VAL A 210 1.44 -2.30 -9.00
CA VAL A 210 0.66 -1.84 -7.85
C VAL A 210 1.42 -1.94 -6.53
N ILE A 211 1.20 -1.00 -5.62
CA ILE A 211 1.47 -1.17 -4.19
C ILE A 211 0.11 -1.37 -3.49
N SER A 212 -0.27 -2.63 -3.33
CA SER A 212 -1.61 -3.11 -3.00
C SER A 212 -1.88 -3.24 -1.50
N VAL A 213 -3.09 -2.90 -1.08
CA VAL A 213 -3.64 -3.23 0.24
C VAL A 213 -4.29 -4.62 0.21
N VAL A 214 -5.00 -4.94 -0.86
CA VAL A 214 -5.75 -6.20 -1.02
C VAL A 214 -4.84 -7.41 -1.03
N SER A 215 -3.61 -7.27 -1.51
CA SER A 215 -2.59 -8.31 -1.46
C SER A 215 -2.26 -8.81 -0.04
N ASN A 216 -2.58 -8.07 1.04
CA ASN A 216 -2.43 -8.59 2.40
C ASN A 216 -3.22 -9.89 2.63
N VAL A 217 -4.37 -10.07 1.97
CA VAL A 217 -5.23 -11.26 2.12
C VAL A 217 -5.35 -12.10 0.84
N ALA A 218 -5.14 -11.50 -0.33
CA ALA A 218 -5.27 -12.15 -1.62
C ALA A 218 -4.04 -11.93 -2.52
N PRO A 219 -2.80 -12.18 -2.01
CA PRO A 219 -1.58 -11.83 -2.74
C PRO A 219 -1.52 -12.51 -4.11
N ARG A 220 -1.79 -13.81 -4.18
CA ARG A 220 -1.71 -14.58 -5.43
C ARG A 220 -2.63 -14.03 -6.50
N ALA A 221 -3.87 -13.71 -6.15
CA ALA A 221 -4.85 -13.20 -7.11
C ALA A 221 -4.45 -11.80 -7.63
N VAL A 222 -3.91 -10.93 -6.76
CA VAL A 222 -3.42 -9.60 -7.20
C VAL A 222 -2.18 -9.75 -8.09
N VAL A 223 -1.24 -10.63 -7.73
CA VAL A 223 -0.06 -10.93 -8.56
C VAL A 223 -0.47 -11.43 -9.94
N ASP A 224 -1.38 -12.41 -10.00
CA ASP A 224 -1.84 -12.98 -11.26
C ASP A 224 -2.59 -11.93 -12.12
N MET A 225 -3.45 -11.10 -11.52
CA MET A 225 -4.12 -10.01 -12.22
C MET A 225 -3.11 -9.05 -12.87
N VAL A 226 -2.11 -8.61 -12.10
CA VAL A 226 -1.09 -7.69 -12.58
C VAL A 226 -0.24 -8.30 -13.69
N HIS A 227 0.19 -9.56 -13.54
CA HIS A 227 0.95 -10.27 -14.57
C HIS A 227 0.15 -10.38 -15.86
N TYR A 228 -1.12 -10.79 -15.80
CA TYR A 228 -1.95 -10.88 -17.00
C TYR A 228 -2.17 -9.53 -17.68
N CYS A 229 -2.30 -8.42 -16.90
CA CYS A 229 -2.35 -7.08 -17.49
C CYS A 229 -1.05 -6.75 -18.23
N LEU A 230 0.12 -6.99 -17.61
CA LEU A 230 1.44 -6.68 -18.18
C LEU A 230 1.78 -7.55 -19.38
N ASP A 231 1.29 -8.79 -19.42
CA ASP A 231 1.46 -9.72 -20.53
C ASP A 231 0.46 -9.49 -21.67
N GLY A 232 -0.45 -8.51 -21.53
CA GLY A 232 -1.48 -8.18 -22.52
C GLY A 232 -2.64 -9.17 -22.58
N ASN A 233 -2.78 -10.06 -21.59
CA ASN A 233 -3.92 -10.96 -21.46
C ASN A 233 -5.07 -10.29 -20.69
N GLU A 234 -5.68 -9.29 -21.32
CA GLU A 234 -6.73 -8.47 -20.70
C GLU A 234 -7.97 -9.28 -20.28
N GLU A 235 -8.31 -10.35 -21.01
CA GLU A 235 -9.46 -11.20 -20.68
C GLU A 235 -9.25 -11.89 -19.32
N ALA A 236 -8.11 -12.55 -19.12
CA ALA A 236 -7.78 -13.21 -17.85
C ALA A 236 -7.64 -12.20 -16.70
N ALA A 237 -7.01 -11.06 -16.96
CA ALA A 237 -6.87 -9.99 -15.98
C ALA A 237 -8.23 -9.42 -15.53
N SER A 238 -9.14 -9.19 -16.49
CA SER A 238 -10.50 -8.69 -16.22
C SER A 238 -11.30 -9.64 -15.32
N VAL A 239 -11.23 -10.94 -15.58
CA VAL A 239 -11.91 -11.95 -14.77
C VAL A 239 -11.45 -11.88 -13.31
N ILE A 240 -10.14 -11.80 -13.07
CA ILE A 240 -9.62 -11.70 -11.69
C ILE A 240 -9.97 -10.36 -11.06
N SER A 241 -9.86 -9.26 -11.80
CA SER A 241 -10.24 -7.93 -11.32
C SER A 241 -11.68 -7.88 -10.85
N GLN A 242 -12.61 -8.46 -11.62
CA GLN A 242 -14.03 -8.57 -11.25
C GLN A 242 -14.22 -9.45 -10.00
N ALA A 243 -13.51 -10.56 -9.91
CA ALA A 243 -13.56 -11.46 -8.75
C ALA A 243 -13.01 -10.79 -7.48
N LEU A 244 -12.05 -9.88 -7.58
CA LEU A 244 -11.48 -9.12 -6.47
C LEU A 244 -12.35 -7.92 -6.02
N GLN A 245 -13.34 -7.51 -6.82
CA GLN A 245 -14.15 -6.32 -6.56
C GLN A 245 -14.75 -6.26 -5.14
N PRO A 246 -15.24 -7.35 -4.52
CA PRO A 246 -15.71 -7.29 -3.15
C PRO A 246 -14.61 -6.93 -2.13
N LEU A 247 -13.34 -7.31 -2.36
CA LEU A 247 -12.23 -6.87 -1.51
C LEU A 247 -11.86 -5.41 -1.77
N PHE A 248 -11.91 -4.94 -3.01
CA PHE A 248 -11.71 -3.52 -3.31
C PHE A 248 -12.72 -2.64 -2.57
N ASN A 249 -13.98 -3.06 -2.50
CA ASN A 249 -15.06 -2.34 -1.84
C ASN A 249 -14.85 -2.16 -0.33
N ILE A 250 -14.03 -2.97 0.31
CA ILE A 250 -13.77 -2.90 1.75
C ILE A 250 -12.45 -2.23 2.12
N VAL A 251 -11.66 -1.73 1.16
CA VAL A 251 -10.47 -0.90 1.46
C VAL A 251 -10.87 0.34 2.25
N THR A 252 -12.07 0.87 1.97
CA THR A 252 -12.71 1.91 2.78
C THR A 252 -14.17 1.57 3.00
N VAL A 253 -14.55 1.23 4.23
CA VAL A 253 -15.93 0.94 4.62
C VAL A 253 -16.62 2.22 5.06
N LYS A 254 -17.79 2.50 4.49
CA LYS A 254 -18.62 3.66 4.83
C LYS A 254 -19.94 3.17 5.41
N THR A 255 -20.28 3.66 6.60
CA THR A 255 -21.53 3.37 7.31
C THR A 255 -22.12 4.64 7.91
N GLN A 256 -23.31 4.52 8.47
CA GLN A 256 -23.92 5.55 9.31
C GLN A 256 -24.14 4.97 10.71
N GLU A 257 -23.65 5.66 11.71
CA GLU A 257 -23.83 5.28 13.11
C GLU A 257 -24.79 6.24 13.79
N GLN A 258 -25.71 5.69 14.62
CA GLN A 258 -26.69 6.50 15.33
C GLN A 258 -26.08 7.14 16.57
N THR A 259 -26.36 8.42 16.77
CA THR A 259 -26.03 9.14 18.02
C THR A 259 -27.30 9.78 18.60
N PRO A 260 -27.27 10.23 19.86
CA PRO A 260 -28.41 10.96 20.43
C PRO A 260 -28.80 12.23 19.66
N TYR A 261 -27.91 12.73 18.81
CA TYR A 261 -28.13 13.96 18.03
C TYR A 261 -28.39 13.68 16.52
N GLY A 262 -28.57 12.42 16.16
CA GLY A 262 -28.82 12.00 14.79
C GLY A 262 -27.70 11.11 14.20
N PRO A 263 -27.87 10.68 12.94
CA PRO A 263 -26.89 9.81 12.29
C PRO A 263 -25.61 10.55 11.94
N VAL A 264 -24.48 9.91 12.14
CA VAL A 264 -23.13 10.39 11.78
C VAL A 264 -22.49 9.44 10.78
N ALA A 265 -21.92 10.00 9.71
CA ALA A 265 -21.15 9.22 8.74
C ALA A 265 -19.89 8.65 9.41
N CYS A 266 -19.74 7.33 9.33
CA CYS A 266 -18.56 6.61 9.77
C CYS A 266 -17.78 6.13 8.55
N LYS A 267 -16.48 6.44 8.50
CA LYS A 267 -15.59 6.07 7.40
C LYS A 267 -14.38 5.33 7.95
N ALA A 268 -14.46 4.00 7.98
CA ALA A 268 -13.33 3.15 8.34
C ALA A 268 -12.41 2.99 7.13
N ARG A 269 -11.31 3.76 7.12
CA ARG A 269 -10.29 3.69 6.07
C ARG A 269 -9.29 2.56 6.36
N ASN A 270 -8.61 2.08 5.32
CA ASN A 270 -7.40 1.28 5.47
C ASN A 270 -6.42 1.92 6.48
N PRO A 271 -5.85 1.18 7.47
CA PRO A 271 -5.82 -0.30 7.56
C PRO A 271 -6.99 -0.94 8.34
N LEU A 272 -7.87 -0.17 8.99
CA LEU A 272 -8.84 -0.70 9.95
C LEU A 272 -9.70 -1.84 9.36
N ALA A 273 -10.23 -1.67 8.15
CA ALA A 273 -11.08 -2.70 7.54
C ALA A 273 -10.29 -3.97 7.22
N PHE A 274 -9.09 -3.84 6.65
CA PHE A 274 -8.25 -5.00 6.32
C PHE A 274 -7.70 -5.71 7.56
N LYS A 275 -7.26 -5.00 8.60
CA LYS A 275 -6.89 -5.62 9.87
C LYS A 275 -8.06 -6.37 10.51
N THR A 276 -9.28 -5.81 10.43
CA THR A 276 -10.50 -6.49 10.87
C THR A 276 -10.74 -7.77 10.06
N LEU A 277 -10.63 -7.72 8.72
CA LEU A 277 -10.76 -8.90 7.87
C LEU A 277 -9.72 -9.96 8.21
N MET A 278 -8.45 -9.57 8.32
CA MET A 278 -7.37 -10.50 8.66
C MET A 278 -7.59 -11.19 10.00
N ASN A 279 -8.09 -10.47 11.03
CA ASN A 279 -8.49 -11.08 12.30
C ASN A 279 -9.63 -12.09 12.13
N VAL A 280 -10.65 -11.78 11.31
CA VAL A 280 -11.74 -12.71 10.99
C VAL A 280 -11.18 -13.96 10.32
N LEU A 281 -10.28 -13.79 9.36
CA LEU A 281 -9.66 -14.90 8.62
C LEU A 281 -8.63 -15.71 9.46
N GLY A 282 -8.27 -15.24 10.67
CA GLY A 282 -7.32 -15.93 11.55
C GLY A 282 -5.86 -15.68 11.20
N MET A 283 -5.58 -14.61 10.48
CA MET A 283 -4.23 -14.17 10.14
C MET A 283 -3.64 -13.28 11.25
N PRO A 284 -2.32 -13.21 11.43
CA PRO A 284 -1.69 -12.21 12.28
C PRO A 284 -2.11 -10.80 11.86
N SER A 285 -2.67 -10.03 12.80
CA SER A 285 -3.16 -8.68 12.52
C SER A 285 -3.31 -7.84 13.80
N GLY A 286 -4.15 -8.30 14.74
CA GLY A 286 -4.43 -7.62 15.99
C GLY A 286 -5.23 -6.33 15.83
N PRO A 287 -5.35 -5.54 16.91
CA PRO A 287 -6.04 -4.26 16.88
C PRO A 287 -5.21 -3.18 16.15
N CYS A 288 -5.88 -2.13 15.67
CA CYS A 288 -5.18 -0.90 15.31
C CYS A 288 -4.74 -0.12 16.55
N ARG A 289 -3.70 0.70 16.43
CA ARG A 289 -3.34 1.70 17.44
C ARG A 289 -4.24 2.93 17.36
N GLN A 290 -4.46 3.55 18.50
CA GLN A 290 -5.17 4.82 18.57
C GLN A 290 -4.42 5.91 17.76
N PRO A 291 -5.13 6.82 17.07
CA PRO A 291 -6.58 7.09 17.19
C PRO A 291 -7.48 6.16 16.37
N LEU A 292 -6.93 5.17 15.63
CA LEU A 292 -7.74 4.15 14.98
C LEU A 292 -8.38 3.23 16.03
N GLY A 293 -9.66 2.92 15.83
CA GLY A 293 -10.43 2.15 16.79
C GLY A 293 -10.69 0.71 16.36
N LYS A 294 -11.81 0.19 16.82
CA LYS A 294 -12.39 -1.06 16.36
C LYS A 294 -13.44 -0.75 15.28
N MET A 295 -13.62 -1.70 14.37
CA MET A 295 -14.72 -1.63 13.40
C MET A 295 -16.06 -1.61 14.16
N THR A 296 -16.98 -0.74 13.71
CA THR A 296 -18.36 -0.74 14.21
C THR A 296 -19.07 -2.03 13.79
N ARG A 297 -20.20 -2.34 14.42
CA ARG A 297 -20.98 -3.55 14.06
C ARG A 297 -21.41 -3.50 12.61
N SER A 298 -22.00 -2.39 12.16
CA SER A 298 -22.39 -2.18 10.78
C SER A 298 -21.22 -2.28 9.79
N GLY A 299 -20.07 -1.75 10.18
CA GLY A 299 -18.85 -1.87 9.38
C GLY A 299 -18.35 -3.31 9.28
N LEU A 300 -18.38 -4.08 10.38
CA LEU A 300 -18.02 -5.50 10.37
C LEU A 300 -18.98 -6.30 9.47
N ASP A 301 -20.28 -6.01 9.51
CA ASP A 301 -21.27 -6.68 8.66
C ASP A 301 -20.95 -6.44 7.16
N VAL A 302 -20.54 -5.22 6.77
CA VAL A 302 -20.08 -4.92 5.41
C VAL A 302 -18.86 -5.75 5.03
N VAL A 303 -17.87 -5.86 5.91
CA VAL A 303 -16.65 -6.68 5.70
C VAL A 303 -17.05 -8.13 5.49
N LEU A 304 -17.86 -8.70 6.38
CA LEU A 304 -18.28 -10.11 6.31
C LEU A 304 -19.08 -10.41 5.04
N ILE A 305 -20.05 -9.56 4.67
CA ILE A 305 -20.85 -9.73 3.45
C ILE A 305 -19.97 -9.79 2.20
N ASN A 306 -19.02 -8.88 2.07
CA ASN A 306 -18.13 -8.86 0.90
C ASN A 306 -17.16 -10.05 0.91
N THR A 307 -16.67 -10.47 2.08
CA THR A 307 -15.77 -11.62 2.18
C THR A 307 -16.49 -12.94 1.86
N ARG A 308 -17.74 -13.11 2.34
CA ARG A 308 -18.58 -14.27 1.98
C ARG A 308 -18.83 -14.36 0.49
N LYS A 309 -19.12 -13.23 -0.18
CA LYS A 309 -19.29 -13.21 -1.64
C LYS A 309 -18.08 -13.81 -2.37
N ILE A 310 -16.86 -13.46 -1.93
CA ILE A 310 -15.64 -14.05 -2.52
C ILE A 310 -15.53 -15.52 -2.18
N TYR A 311 -15.73 -15.88 -0.91
CA TYR A 311 -15.63 -17.27 -0.48
C TYR A 311 -16.60 -18.19 -1.21
N GLU A 312 -17.83 -17.73 -1.48
CA GLU A 312 -18.87 -18.49 -2.20
C GLU A 312 -18.62 -18.56 -3.72
N SER A 313 -18.24 -17.42 -4.35
CA SER A 313 -18.14 -17.32 -5.80
C SER A 313 -16.75 -17.64 -6.36
N ASN A 314 -15.68 -17.36 -5.59
CA ASN A 314 -14.28 -17.46 -5.99
C ASN A 314 -13.39 -17.95 -4.84
N PRO A 315 -13.66 -19.14 -4.24
CA PRO A 315 -12.97 -19.62 -3.04
C PRO A 315 -11.45 -19.70 -3.20
N GLN A 316 -10.98 -19.90 -4.43
CA GLN A 316 -9.55 -19.97 -4.75
C GLN A 316 -8.77 -18.68 -4.38
N ILE A 317 -9.46 -17.52 -4.30
CA ILE A 317 -8.83 -16.24 -3.94
C ILE A 317 -8.34 -16.26 -2.49
N LEU A 318 -9.14 -16.83 -1.58
CA LEU A 318 -8.83 -16.91 -0.15
C LEU A 318 -8.15 -18.23 0.24
N LYS A 319 -8.08 -19.20 -0.67
CA LYS A 319 -7.45 -20.50 -0.41
C LYS A 319 -6.00 -20.39 0.11
N PRO A 320 -5.13 -19.47 -0.40
CA PRO A 320 -3.79 -19.30 0.14
C PRO A 320 -3.76 -19.01 1.64
N VAL A 321 -4.78 -18.29 2.19
CA VAL A 321 -4.89 -18.02 3.62
C VAL A 321 -5.13 -19.30 4.40
N SER A 322 -6.11 -20.12 3.97
CA SER A 322 -6.40 -21.41 4.62
C SER A 322 -5.18 -22.31 4.61
N ASP A 323 -4.53 -22.43 3.45
CA ASP A 323 -3.40 -23.33 3.24
C ASP A 323 -2.16 -22.92 4.06
N TYR A 324 -1.93 -21.62 4.22
CA TYR A 324 -0.74 -21.14 4.92
C TYR A 324 -0.92 -21.06 6.44
N PHE A 325 -2.07 -20.53 6.90
CA PHE A 325 -2.32 -20.32 8.32
C PHE A 325 -3.05 -21.49 8.99
N GLY A 326 -3.40 -22.55 8.23
CA GLY A 326 -4.07 -23.74 8.78
C GLY A 326 -5.47 -23.45 9.33
N VAL A 327 -6.21 -22.52 8.73
CA VAL A 327 -7.52 -22.07 9.19
C VAL A 327 -8.65 -22.60 8.31
N ASP A 328 -9.75 -23.02 8.91
CA ASP A 328 -10.99 -23.31 8.20
C ASP A 328 -11.80 -22.02 8.07
N LEU A 329 -11.88 -21.51 6.83
CA LEU A 329 -12.62 -20.28 6.55
C LEU A 329 -14.14 -20.45 6.65
N LYS A 330 -14.65 -21.67 6.50
CA LYS A 330 -16.09 -21.95 6.64
C LYS A 330 -16.58 -21.68 8.06
N ASP A 331 -15.77 -22.01 9.06
CA ASP A 331 -16.12 -21.78 10.47
C ASP A 331 -15.98 -20.32 10.89
N ARG A 332 -15.35 -19.48 10.06
CA ARG A 332 -15.04 -18.07 10.35
C ARG A 332 -15.91 -17.07 9.63
N LEU A 333 -16.51 -17.46 8.51
CA LEU A 333 -17.33 -16.64 7.64
C LEU A 333 -18.82 -17.03 7.72
#